data_59ccdc410f8d4cb57f867771ff8ee595
#
_entry.id   59ccdc410f8d4cb57f867771ff8ee595
#
_cell.length_a   1.000
_cell.length_b   1.000
_cell.length_c   1.000
_cell.angle_alpha   90.00
_cell.angle_beta   90.00
_cell.angle_gamma   90.00
#
_symmetry.space_group_name_H-M   'P 1'
#
loop_
_entity.id
_entity.type
_entity.pdbx_description
1 polymer ?
#
loop_
_entity_poly.entity_id
_entity_poly.type
_entity_poly.pdbx_seq_one_letter_code
_entity_poly.pdbx_strand_id
1 'polypeptide(L)'
;NAVGYDLATLGNHEFDYGMAGCMAAIEAAEFPYVSCNFYHEKDGVKGENVLDSYKVFEVNGVKIAFVGITTPESFTKSTPAYFQDENGNYIYGIAGGEDGEALYAAVQTAIDAASAEADYVIGLGHLGVDESSKPWTSKEVIANTTGLDAFIDGHSHSSVAMEEVKDEAGNTVILTQTGSYLDALGQMTIAADGTITTKLLTAADLAAVTPDAEVKAIEDAWVTEIDTQLGEVIGHISATLDNYDAEGVRLVRKQETNTGDFAADALYYLFDSMGLDVDVAVMNGGGIRNTSTTGDISYLTCKEIHTFGNVACLQTVTGQQILDALELGSMQAGVSESGGFLQVSGLKYTINTSIPSTVQQDDKGVWTGGPTGEYRVTDVQVLNNETGAYEPLDLTASYNLAGYNYTLRDLGDGFAMFEGAVNVLDYVMEDYMVLANYVQSFENGVVTGYAEPAGRITIVNEPATQEPEAPAGYTDVTEANWYYEAVTYVTENKLMAG
;
A
#
# COMPACT_ATOMS: atom_id res chain seq x y z
N ASN A 1 20.35 -17.61 0.26
CA ASN A 1 21.75 -18.10 0.19
C ASN A 1 21.96 -19.02 -1.01
N ALA A 2 21.21 -20.11 -1.19
CA ALA A 2 21.41 -21.10 -2.26
C ALA A 2 21.38 -20.52 -3.69
N VAL A 3 20.64 -19.46 -3.95
CA VAL A 3 20.59 -18.74 -5.24
C VAL A 3 21.92 -18.02 -5.55
N GLY A 4 22.70 -17.66 -4.50
CA GLY A 4 24.00 -17.01 -4.63
C GLY A 4 23.92 -15.50 -4.84
N TYR A 5 23.08 -14.81 -4.07
CA TYR A 5 23.08 -13.35 -4.04
C TYR A 5 24.40 -12.80 -3.51
N ASP A 6 24.89 -11.72 -4.10
CA ASP A 6 26.11 -11.01 -3.69
C ASP A 6 25.81 -9.79 -2.81
N LEU A 7 24.62 -9.20 -2.93
CA LEU A 7 24.20 -7.97 -2.24
C LEU A 7 22.68 -7.83 -2.21
N ALA A 8 22.16 -7.19 -1.16
CA ALA A 8 20.77 -6.75 -1.08
C ALA A 8 20.65 -5.38 -0.42
N THR A 9 19.49 -4.74 -0.60
CA THR A 9 19.01 -3.60 0.19
C THR A 9 17.68 -3.96 0.86
N LEU A 10 17.21 -3.09 1.76
CA LEU A 10 15.95 -3.30 2.47
C LEU A 10 14.78 -2.69 1.70
N GLY A 11 13.71 -3.45 1.52
CA GLY A 11 12.39 -2.96 1.19
C GLY A 11 11.52 -2.77 2.45
N ASN A 12 10.26 -2.38 2.26
CA ASN A 12 9.33 -2.21 3.37
C ASN A 12 8.91 -3.54 4.00
N HIS A 13 8.89 -4.63 3.25
CA HIS A 13 8.48 -5.95 3.74
C HIS A 13 9.53 -6.69 4.54
N GLU A 14 10.79 -6.25 4.55
CA GLU A 14 11.79 -6.77 5.49
C GLU A 14 11.43 -6.47 6.94
N PHE A 15 10.56 -5.50 7.18
CA PHE A 15 10.13 -5.11 8.53
C PHE A 15 8.82 -5.77 8.99
N ASP A 16 8.14 -6.56 8.16
CA ASP A 16 6.81 -7.14 8.46
C ASP A 16 6.78 -8.04 9.70
N TYR A 17 7.91 -8.65 10.04
CA TYR A 17 8.07 -9.44 11.27
C TYR A 17 8.74 -8.66 12.42
N GLY A 18 8.64 -7.33 12.36
CA GLY A 18 9.25 -6.41 13.31
C GLY A 18 10.77 -6.30 13.14
N MET A 19 11.37 -5.37 13.88
CA MET A 19 12.81 -5.12 13.80
C MET A 19 13.66 -6.36 14.14
N ALA A 20 13.24 -7.15 15.11
CA ALA A 20 13.95 -8.38 15.48
C ALA A 20 13.96 -9.41 14.34
N GLY A 21 12.85 -9.55 13.61
CA GLY A 21 12.76 -10.40 12.44
C GLY A 21 13.65 -9.92 11.29
N CYS A 22 13.61 -8.62 11.01
CA CYS A 22 14.47 -7.98 10.01
C CYS A 22 15.95 -8.22 10.30
N MET A 23 16.40 -7.93 11.51
CA MET A 23 17.81 -8.13 11.90
C MET A 23 18.23 -9.60 11.87
N ALA A 24 17.35 -10.53 12.27
CA ALA A 24 17.61 -11.96 12.18
C ALA A 24 17.75 -12.44 10.72
N ALA A 25 16.95 -11.90 9.80
CA ALA A 25 17.07 -12.22 8.37
C ALA A 25 18.39 -11.70 7.78
N ILE A 26 18.80 -10.49 8.14
CA ILE A 26 20.10 -9.90 7.75
C ILE A 26 21.26 -10.74 8.29
N GLU A 27 21.22 -11.16 9.56
CA GLU A 27 22.27 -11.99 10.19
C GLU A 27 22.36 -13.40 9.55
N ALA A 28 21.23 -13.96 9.11
CA ALA A 28 21.18 -15.28 8.47
C ALA A 28 21.63 -15.26 7.00
N ALA A 29 21.72 -14.08 6.37
CA ALA A 29 22.18 -13.94 5.00
C ALA A 29 23.70 -14.16 4.89
N GLU A 30 24.13 -14.88 3.87
CA GLU A 30 25.55 -15.10 3.54
C GLU A 30 26.12 -13.99 2.61
N PHE A 31 25.35 -12.94 2.41
CA PHE A 31 25.68 -11.74 1.64
C PHE A 31 25.31 -10.48 2.42
N PRO A 32 25.99 -9.34 2.19
CA PRO A 32 25.71 -8.11 2.91
C PRO A 32 24.38 -7.47 2.46
N TYR A 33 23.75 -6.76 3.41
CA TYR A 33 22.73 -5.75 3.14
C TYR A 33 23.35 -4.36 3.26
N VAL A 34 22.86 -3.41 2.46
CA VAL A 34 23.28 -2.00 2.49
C VAL A 34 22.08 -1.07 2.54
N SER A 35 22.21 0.04 3.28
CA SER A 35 21.23 1.13 3.30
C SER A 35 21.88 2.42 3.80
N CYS A 36 21.87 3.46 2.99
CA CYS A 36 22.50 4.75 3.35
C CYS A 36 21.60 5.67 4.18
N ASN A 37 20.32 5.34 4.29
CA ASN A 37 19.32 6.20 4.93
C ASN A 37 18.57 5.54 6.10
N PHE A 38 18.87 4.30 6.45
CA PHE A 38 18.34 3.61 7.64
C PHE A 38 19.31 3.75 8.82
N TYR A 39 18.86 4.31 9.94
CA TYR A 39 19.72 4.71 11.05
C TYR A 39 19.08 4.46 12.43
N HIS A 40 19.90 4.38 13.46
CA HIS A 40 19.44 4.42 14.83
C HIS A 40 18.98 5.83 15.20
N GLU A 41 17.84 5.92 15.88
CA GLU A 41 17.30 7.20 16.37
C GLU A 41 17.26 7.21 17.89
N LYS A 42 17.51 8.37 18.48
CA LYS A 42 17.38 8.58 19.91
C LYS A 42 16.92 10.00 20.21
N ASP A 43 15.81 10.11 20.92
CA ASP A 43 15.22 11.40 21.31
C ASP A 43 14.99 12.35 20.10
N GLY A 44 14.56 11.80 18.95
CA GLY A 44 14.38 12.53 17.69
C GLY A 44 15.69 12.93 16.99
N VAL A 45 16.84 12.39 17.43
CA VAL A 45 18.15 12.70 16.84
C VAL A 45 18.68 11.51 16.06
N LYS A 46 19.02 11.74 14.80
CA LYS A 46 19.67 10.75 13.91
C LYS A 46 21.03 10.34 14.50
N GLY A 47 21.21 9.02 14.67
CA GLY A 47 22.45 8.37 15.06
C GLY A 47 23.23 7.81 13.89
N GLU A 48 24.00 6.74 14.14
CA GLU A 48 24.74 6.00 13.11
C GLU A 48 23.79 5.18 12.24
N ASN A 49 24.18 4.96 10.98
CA ASN A 49 23.44 4.05 10.10
C ASN A 49 23.47 2.63 10.69
N VAL A 50 22.38 1.89 10.51
CA VAL A 50 22.24 0.48 10.95
C VAL A 50 23.06 -0.46 10.08
N LEU A 51 23.18 -0.12 8.79
CA LEU A 51 23.91 -0.88 7.78
C LEU A 51 24.97 0.00 7.10
N ASP A 52 25.91 -0.64 6.40
CA ASP A 52 26.83 0.08 5.52
C ASP A 52 26.03 0.80 4.42
N SER A 53 26.48 2.00 4.04
CA SER A 53 25.78 2.81 3.05
C SER A 53 25.90 2.26 1.63
N TYR A 54 27.03 1.61 1.33
CA TYR A 54 27.34 1.04 0.02
C TYR A 54 28.32 -0.11 0.10
N LYS A 55 28.41 -0.87 -1.00
CA LYS A 55 29.41 -1.95 -1.16
C LYS A 55 30.11 -1.82 -2.50
N VAL A 56 31.44 -1.98 -2.53
CA VAL A 56 32.25 -1.99 -3.75
C VAL A 56 32.60 -3.41 -4.15
N PHE A 57 32.39 -3.74 -5.42
CA PHE A 57 32.84 -4.98 -6.05
C PHE A 57 33.84 -4.67 -7.15
N GLU A 58 34.83 -5.53 -7.32
CA GLU A 58 35.77 -5.44 -8.45
C GLU A 58 35.47 -6.57 -9.45
N VAL A 59 35.04 -6.19 -10.65
CA VAL A 59 34.69 -7.14 -11.72
C VAL A 59 35.57 -6.84 -12.92
N ASN A 60 36.43 -7.80 -13.30
CA ASN A 60 37.38 -7.65 -14.41
C ASN A 60 38.29 -6.42 -14.33
N GLY A 61 38.64 -6.01 -13.11
CA GLY A 61 39.50 -4.84 -12.86
C GLY A 61 38.76 -3.49 -12.86
N VAL A 62 37.44 -3.51 -12.96
CA VAL A 62 36.55 -2.34 -12.83
C VAL A 62 35.87 -2.38 -11.46
N LYS A 63 35.94 -1.28 -10.73
CA LYS A 63 35.28 -1.15 -9.42
C LYS A 63 33.90 -0.55 -9.58
N ILE A 64 32.90 -1.26 -9.06
CA ILE A 64 31.50 -0.86 -9.11
C ILE A 64 30.99 -0.78 -7.67
N ALA A 65 30.51 0.42 -7.28
CA ALA A 65 29.86 0.63 -5.99
C ALA A 65 28.34 0.53 -6.15
N PHE A 66 27.70 -0.12 -5.19
CA PHE A 66 26.23 -0.16 -5.06
C PHE A 66 25.83 0.56 -3.79
N VAL A 67 25.09 1.64 -3.91
CA VAL A 67 24.53 2.44 -2.80
C VAL A 67 23.14 1.92 -2.47
N GLY A 68 22.95 1.41 -1.25
CA GLY A 68 21.65 0.90 -0.78
C GLY A 68 20.70 2.02 -0.36
N ILE A 69 19.42 1.93 -0.73
CA ILE A 69 18.43 2.96 -0.44
C ILE A 69 17.10 2.29 -0.06
N THR A 70 16.66 2.56 1.18
CA THR A 70 15.41 2.02 1.74
C THR A 70 14.29 3.07 1.62
N THR A 71 13.08 2.66 1.25
CA THR A 71 11.96 3.61 1.15
C THR A 71 11.53 4.14 2.52
N PRO A 72 11.36 5.46 2.68
CA PRO A 72 10.76 6.05 3.88
C PRO A 72 9.32 5.56 4.13
N GLU A 73 8.59 5.12 3.11
CA GLU A 73 7.26 4.54 3.24
C GLU A 73 7.23 3.28 4.12
N SER A 74 8.39 2.69 4.45
CA SER A 74 8.47 1.51 5.32
C SER A 74 7.81 1.74 6.69
N PHE A 75 7.75 2.97 7.19
CA PHE A 75 7.07 3.28 8.44
C PHE A 75 5.59 2.90 8.41
N THR A 76 4.89 3.23 7.33
CA THR A 76 3.44 2.99 7.17
C THR A 76 3.13 1.75 6.33
N LYS A 77 3.98 1.40 5.35
CA LYS A 77 3.81 0.21 4.51
C LYS A 77 4.26 -1.09 5.18
N SER A 78 4.92 -1.00 6.33
CA SER A 78 5.02 -2.07 7.32
C SER A 78 4.20 -1.65 8.55
N THR A 79 4.80 -1.38 9.69
CA THR A 79 4.07 -0.99 10.90
C THR A 79 4.87 0.03 11.68
N PRO A 80 4.33 1.24 11.97
CA PRO A 80 5.07 2.28 12.69
C PRO A 80 5.67 1.81 14.01
N ALA A 81 4.93 0.99 14.77
CA ALA A 81 5.37 0.44 16.07
C ALA A 81 6.65 -0.40 15.98
N TYR A 82 7.01 -0.95 14.82
CA TYR A 82 8.23 -1.75 14.66
C TYR A 82 9.51 -0.92 14.70
N PHE A 83 9.40 0.39 14.54
CA PHE A 83 10.51 1.35 14.61
C PHE A 83 10.59 2.05 15.96
N GLN A 84 9.69 1.70 16.92
CA GLN A 84 9.53 2.35 18.22
C GLN A 84 9.94 1.43 19.38
N ASP A 85 10.20 2.04 20.55
CA ASP A 85 10.30 1.35 21.82
C ASP A 85 8.91 1.09 22.45
N GLU A 86 8.88 0.44 23.60
CA GLU A 86 7.64 0.14 24.36
C GLU A 86 6.86 1.39 24.83
N ASN A 87 7.45 2.58 24.74
CA ASN A 87 6.83 3.86 25.12
C ASN A 87 6.39 4.67 23.88
N GLY A 88 6.51 4.11 22.66
CA GLY A 88 6.16 4.78 21.41
C GLY A 88 7.22 5.75 20.89
N ASN A 89 8.44 5.79 21.46
CA ASN A 89 9.51 6.64 20.94
C ASN A 89 10.23 5.93 19.80
N TYR A 90 10.45 6.62 18.69
CA TYR A 90 11.23 6.07 17.60
C TYR A 90 12.68 5.81 18.03
N ILE A 91 13.15 4.59 17.80
CA ILE A 91 14.53 4.13 18.05
C ILE A 91 15.25 3.77 16.74
N TYR A 92 14.52 3.75 15.64
CA TYR A 92 15.03 3.65 14.28
C TYR A 92 14.37 4.72 13.41
N GLY A 93 15.15 5.26 12.48
CA GLY A 93 14.69 6.24 11.50
C GLY A 93 15.10 5.85 10.08
N ILE A 94 14.33 6.30 9.10
CA ILE A 94 14.65 6.24 7.69
C ILE A 94 14.61 7.67 7.18
N ALA A 95 15.75 8.19 6.70
CA ALA A 95 15.78 9.56 6.20
C ALA A 95 14.89 9.70 4.95
N GLY A 96 13.89 10.57 5.05
CA GLY A 96 12.89 10.86 4.02
C GLY A 96 12.65 12.37 3.94
N GLY A 97 11.86 12.89 4.88
CA GLY A 97 11.36 14.26 4.91
C GLY A 97 10.15 14.44 3.98
N GLU A 98 9.24 15.36 4.31
CA GLU A 98 8.03 15.65 3.50
C GLU A 98 8.37 16.10 2.07
N ASP A 99 9.51 16.76 1.87
CA ASP A 99 10.01 17.25 0.60
C ASP A 99 11.07 16.35 -0.05
N GLY A 100 11.46 15.23 0.60
CA GLY A 100 12.49 14.31 0.16
C GLY A 100 13.94 14.77 0.41
N GLU A 101 14.18 15.99 0.90
CA GLU A 101 15.54 16.56 1.03
C GLU A 101 16.44 15.71 1.93
N ALA A 102 15.89 15.12 3.02
CA ALA A 102 16.68 14.29 3.92
C ALA A 102 17.12 12.97 3.26
N LEU A 103 16.29 12.40 2.38
CA LEU A 103 16.63 11.23 1.56
C LEU A 103 17.75 11.61 0.56
N TYR A 104 17.53 12.67 -0.22
CA TYR A 104 18.48 13.10 -1.25
C TYR A 104 19.85 13.41 -0.66
N ALA A 105 19.90 14.10 0.49
CA ALA A 105 21.15 14.39 1.19
C ALA A 105 21.88 13.13 1.69
N ALA A 106 21.14 12.14 2.21
CA ALA A 106 21.72 10.87 2.64
C ALA A 106 22.29 10.08 1.46
N VAL A 107 21.54 10.04 0.35
CA VAL A 107 21.96 9.37 -0.89
C VAL A 107 23.18 10.08 -1.49
N GLN A 108 23.18 11.42 -1.61
CA GLN A 108 24.31 12.17 -2.13
C GLN A 108 25.58 11.94 -1.31
N THR A 109 25.46 11.94 0.03
CA THR A 109 26.60 11.64 0.91
C THR A 109 27.21 10.26 0.63
N ALA A 110 26.36 9.25 0.38
CA ALA A 110 26.82 7.91 0.05
C ALA A 110 27.43 7.83 -1.36
N ILE A 111 26.84 8.52 -2.34
CA ILE A 111 27.40 8.62 -3.71
C ILE A 111 28.79 9.26 -3.67
N ASP A 112 28.98 10.37 -2.96
CA ASP A 112 30.25 11.07 -2.87
C ASP A 112 31.34 10.17 -2.27
N ALA A 113 31.00 9.42 -1.22
CA ALA A 113 31.92 8.46 -0.60
C ALA A 113 32.24 7.29 -1.55
N ALA A 114 31.24 6.72 -2.21
CA ALA A 114 31.40 5.62 -3.16
C ALA A 114 32.23 6.00 -4.40
N SER A 115 32.00 7.19 -4.94
CA SER A 115 32.72 7.72 -6.11
C SER A 115 34.23 7.93 -5.87
N ALA A 116 34.64 8.07 -4.61
CA ALA A 116 36.06 8.14 -4.26
C ALA A 116 36.77 6.80 -4.36
N GLU A 117 36.04 5.68 -4.42
CA GLU A 117 36.57 4.30 -4.36
C GLU A 117 36.25 3.47 -5.59
N ALA A 118 35.28 3.91 -6.44
CA ALA A 118 34.77 3.12 -7.56
C ALA A 118 34.80 3.88 -8.90
N ASP A 119 34.80 3.12 -9.98
CA ASP A 119 34.75 3.62 -11.36
C ASP A 119 33.30 3.90 -11.79
N TYR A 120 32.33 3.16 -11.22
CA TYR A 120 30.87 3.31 -11.43
C TYR A 120 30.15 3.28 -10.10
N VAL A 121 29.08 4.09 -9.97
CA VAL A 121 28.20 4.11 -8.81
C VAL A 121 26.76 3.81 -9.25
N ILE A 122 26.20 2.74 -8.70
CA ILE A 122 24.85 2.25 -9.01
C ILE A 122 23.98 2.39 -7.77
N GLY A 123 22.81 3.04 -7.89
CA GLY A 123 21.78 3.00 -6.86
C GLY A 123 21.13 1.61 -6.82
N LEU A 124 21.01 1.04 -5.63
CA LEU A 124 20.26 -0.19 -5.36
C LEU A 124 19.14 0.18 -4.38
N GLY A 125 17.97 0.51 -4.93
CA GLY A 125 16.88 1.10 -4.18
C GLY A 125 15.62 0.23 -4.11
N HIS A 126 14.78 0.55 -3.14
CA HIS A 126 13.41 0.06 -3.03
C HIS A 126 12.49 1.27 -2.81
N LEU A 127 12.31 2.07 -3.87
CA LEU A 127 11.64 3.38 -3.80
C LEU A 127 10.38 3.48 -4.68
N GLY A 128 10.37 2.73 -5.79
CA GLY A 128 9.30 2.78 -6.76
C GLY A 128 9.38 3.96 -7.72
N VAL A 129 8.50 3.90 -8.73
CA VAL A 129 8.36 4.94 -9.77
C VAL A 129 6.97 5.57 -9.79
N ASP A 130 6.08 5.14 -8.89
CA ASP A 130 4.69 5.57 -8.83
C ASP A 130 4.56 6.98 -8.23
N GLU A 131 3.63 7.77 -8.75
CA GLU A 131 3.34 9.12 -8.25
C GLU A 131 2.93 9.14 -6.76
N SER A 132 2.36 8.04 -6.25
CA SER A 132 1.96 7.90 -4.83
C SER A 132 3.13 7.89 -3.87
N SER A 133 4.32 7.48 -4.34
CA SER A 133 5.55 7.43 -3.54
C SER A 133 6.37 8.72 -3.59
N LYS A 134 5.91 9.76 -4.29
CA LYS A 134 6.57 11.07 -4.26
C LYS A 134 6.49 11.68 -2.86
N PRO A 135 7.57 12.37 -2.42
CA PRO A 135 8.79 12.76 -3.17
C PRO A 135 9.92 11.71 -3.15
N TRP A 136 9.68 10.48 -2.72
CA TRP A 136 10.72 9.49 -2.45
C TRP A 136 10.96 8.49 -3.58
N THR A 137 10.41 8.73 -4.79
CA THR A 137 10.62 7.82 -5.93
C THR A 137 12.08 7.80 -6.39
N SER A 138 12.49 6.72 -7.05
CA SER A 138 13.82 6.63 -7.67
C SER A 138 14.09 7.75 -8.67
N LYS A 139 13.07 8.21 -9.40
CA LYS A 139 13.17 9.33 -10.33
C LYS A 139 13.46 10.66 -9.63
N GLU A 140 12.78 10.91 -8.50
CA GLU A 140 13.04 12.11 -7.69
C GLU A 140 14.43 12.07 -7.06
N VAL A 141 14.87 10.90 -6.54
CA VAL A 141 16.23 10.73 -6.02
C VAL A 141 17.27 11.02 -7.11
N ILE A 142 17.12 10.46 -8.30
CA ILE A 142 18.04 10.72 -9.42
C ILE A 142 18.04 12.20 -9.78
N ALA A 143 16.86 12.83 -9.90
CA ALA A 143 16.74 14.24 -10.30
C ALA A 143 17.33 15.23 -9.30
N ASN A 144 17.44 14.83 -8.00
CA ASN A 144 17.95 15.67 -6.91
C ASN A 144 19.32 15.22 -6.38
N THR A 145 20.04 14.37 -7.10
CA THR A 145 21.41 13.94 -6.77
C THR A 145 22.30 13.96 -8.01
N THR A 146 23.60 13.77 -7.83
CA THR A 146 24.58 13.69 -8.93
C THR A 146 25.57 12.56 -8.71
N GLY A 147 26.04 11.94 -9.78
CA GLY A 147 27.14 10.97 -9.72
C GLY A 147 26.67 9.50 -9.70
N LEU A 148 25.38 9.23 -9.90
CA LEU A 148 24.90 7.88 -10.24
C LEU A 148 25.07 7.62 -11.74
N ASP A 149 25.53 6.42 -12.09
CA ASP A 149 25.61 5.94 -13.48
C ASP A 149 24.35 5.15 -13.86
N ALA A 150 23.78 4.40 -12.92
CA ALA A 150 22.55 3.65 -13.09
C ALA A 150 21.80 3.49 -11.76
N PHE A 151 20.53 3.02 -11.84
CA PHE A 151 19.68 2.76 -10.69
C PHE A 151 18.88 1.47 -10.91
N ILE A 152 18.98 0.53 -9.98
CA ILE A 152 18.18 -0.70 -9.90
C ILE A 152 17.16 -0.48 -8.79
N ASP A 153 15.87 -0.56 -9.12
CA ASP A 153 14.77 -0.21 -8.21
C ASP A 153 13.80 -1.38 -7.98
N GLY A 154 12.91 -1.20 -7.01
CA GLY A 154 11.81 -2.09 -6.64
C GLY A 154 10.59 -1.30 -6.15
N HIS A 155 9.77 -1.87 -5.25
CA HIS A 155 8.64 -1.28 -4.53
C HIS A 155 7.33 -1.14 -5.33
N SER A 156 7.31 -0.44 -6.44
CA SER A 156 6.08 -0.18 -7.21
C SER A 156 5.62 -1.37 -8.07
N HIS A 157 6.38 -2.47 -8.09
CA HIS A 157 6.11 -3.64 -8.94
C HIS A 157 6.07 -3.33 -10.45
N SER A 158 6.68 -2.21 -10.85
CA SER A 158 6.69 -1.76 -12.25
C SER A 158 7.72 -2.50 -13.08
N SER A 159 7.39 -2.83 -14.32
CA SER A 159 8.32 -3.43 -15.27
C SER A 159 8.97 -2.32 -16.10
N VAL A 160 10.16 -1.89 -15.71
CA VAL A 160 10.95 -0.86 -16.39
C VAL A 160 12.21 -1.51 -16.96
N ALA A 161 12.19 -1.85 -18.25
CA ALA A 161 13.30 -2.52 -18.88
C ALA A 161 14.55 -1.60 -18.95
N MET A 162 14.38 -0.35 -19.36
CA MET A 162 15.39 0.68 -19.41
C MET A 162 14.74 2.05 -19.58
N GLU A 163 15.01 2.97 -18.68
CA GLU A 163 14.56 4.36 -18.76
C GLU A 163 15.75 5.30 -18.52
N GLU A 164 15.86 6.36 -19.32
CA GLU A 164 16.85 7.41 -19.14
C GLU A 164 16.27 8.53 -18.28
N VAL A 165 16.83 8.75 -17.10
CA VAL A 165 16.45 9.83 -16.19
C VAL A 165 17.61 10.82 -16.11
N LYS A 166 17.32 12.12 -16.00
CA LYS A 166 18.35 13.15 -15.83
C LYS A 166 18.61 13.41 -14.36
N ASP A 167 19.90 13.43 -14.00
CA ASP A 167 20.36 13.86 -12.69
C ASP A 167 20.32 15.41 -12.56
N GLU A 168 20.60 15.94 -11.36
CA GLU A 168 20.59 17.36 -11.08
C GLU A 168 21.57 18.15 -12.00
N ALA A 169 22.67 17.54 -12.43
CA ALA A 169 23.66 18.14 -13.33
C ALA A 169 23.32 17.96 -14.82
N GLY A 170 22.24 17.22 -15.15
CA GLY A 170 21.80 16.93 -16.51
C GLY A 170 22.44 15.70 -17.16
N ASN A 171 23.21 14.89 -16.40
CA ASN A 171 23.74 13.62 -16.88
C ASN A 171 22.63 12.58 -16.99
N THR A 172 22.83 11.55 -17.81
CA THR A 172 21.89 10.46 -17.96
C THR A 172 22.20 9.35 -16.95
N VAL A 173 21.19 8.96 -16.17
CA VAL A 173 21.21 7.79 -15.28
C VAL A 173 20.25 6.74 -15.84
N ILE A 174 20.69 5.49 -15.93
CA ILE A 174 19.86 4.39 -16.45
C ILE A 174 19.08 3.75 -15.32
N LEU A 175 17.75 3.88 -15.34
CA LEU A 175 16.83 3.29 -14.38
C LEU A 175 16.24 1.97 -14.90
N THR A 176 16.19 0.95 -14.06
CA THR A 176 15.54 -0.34 -14.34
C THR A 176 14.80 -0.89 -13.11
N GLN A 177 13.68 -1.60 -13.34
CA GLN A 177 12.93 -2.33 -12.31
C GLN A 177 12.31 -3.58 -12.93
N THR A 178 12.27 -4.71 -12.19
CA THR A 178 11.95 -6.05 -12.75
C THR A 178 10.49 -6.48 -12.60
N GLY A 179 9.59 -5.62 -12.12
CA GLY A 179 8.20 -6.00 -11.86
C GLY A 179 8.06 -6.75 -10.52
N SER A 180 7.27 -7.80 -10.52
CA SER A 180 6.95 -8.61 -9.33
C SER A 180 6.95 -10.10 -9.66
N TYR A 181 6.76 -10.96 -8.64
CA TYR A 181 6.57 -12.42 -8.75
C TYR A 181 7.69 -13.18 -9.47
N LEU A 182 8.88 -12.61 -9.61
CA LEU A 182 10.00 -13.16 -10.41
C LEU A 182 9.66 -13.37 -11.89
N ASP A 183 8.71 -12.61 -12.44
CA ASP A 183 8.32 -12.68 -13.86
C ASP A 183 9.47 -12.31 -14.79
N ALA A 184 10.44 -11.54 -14.31
CA ALA A 184 11.62 -11.15 -15.05
C ALA A 184 12.88 -11.13 -14.19
N LEU A 185 14.02 -11.43 -14.83
CA LEU A 185 15.37 -11.20 -14.31
C LEU A 185 15.95 -9.96 -14.99
N GLY A 186 16.41 -8.96 -14.21
CA GLY A 186 17.12 -7.79 -14.74
C GLY A 186 18.55 -8.13 -15.12
N GLN A 187 18.96 -7.75 -16.33
CA GLN A 187 20.35 -7.83 -16.78
C GLN A 187 20.87 -6.44 -17.10
N MET A 188 21.87 -5.97 -16.36
CA MET A 188 22.62 -4.76 -16.64
C MET A 188 23.96 -5.11 -17.28
N THR A 189 24.36 -4.34 -18.28
CA THR A 189 25.66 -4.50 -18.97
C THR A 189 26.37 -3.16 -19.02
N ILE A 190 27.61 -3.12 -18.55
CA ILE A 190 28.53 -2.00 -18.72
C ILE A 190 29.53 -2.41 -19.81
N ALA A 191 29.44 -1.75 -20.96
CA ALA A 191 30.32 -2.03 -22.10
C ALA A 191 31.72 -1.40 -21.91
N ALA A 192 32.69 -1.85 -22.69
CA ALA A 192 34.06 -1.35 -22.59
C ALA A 192 34.23 0.14 -22.93
N ASP A 193 33.26 0.75 -23.61
CA ASP A 193 33.19 2.17 -23.89
C ASP A 193 32.47 2.98 -22.83
N GLY A 194 32.02 2.34 -21.73
CA GLY A 194 31.29 2.95 -20.64
C GLY A 194 29.77 2.99 -20.84
N THR A 195 29.26 2.52 -21.97
CA THR A 195 27.80 2.50 -22.21
C THR A 195 27.11 1.49 -21.29
N ILE A 196 26.10 1.94 -20.56
CA ILE A 196 25.26 1.10 -19.70
C ILE A 196 23.94 0.81 -20.40
N THR A 197 23.57 -0.46 -20.45
CA THR A 197 22.28 -0.92 -20.97
C THR A 197 21.64 -1.92 -20.03
N THR A 198 20.31 -1.94 -19.97
CA THR A 198 19.55 -2.88 -19.18
C THR A 198 18.46 -3.55 -20.02
N LYS A 199 18.08 -4.74 -19.65
CA LYS A 199 16.94 -5.47 -20.22
C LYS A 199 16.30 -6.40 -19.19
N LEU A 200 15.05 -6.73 -19.39
CA LEU A 200 14.33 -7.74 -18.64
C LEU A 200 14.35 -9.05 -19.41
N LEU A 201 14.75 -10.12 -18.74
CA LEU A 201 14.74 -11.49 -19.26
C LEU A 201 13.53 -12.20 -18.65
N THR A 202 12.58 -12.57 -19.49
CA THR A 202 11.39 -13.31 -19.10
C THR A 202 11.62 -14.82 -19.06
N ALA A 203 10.67 -15.60 -18.57
CA ALA A 203 10.72 -17.05 -18.63
C ALA A 203 10.88 -17.57 -20.07
N ALA A 204 10.33 -16.86 -21.08
CA ALA A 204 10.49 -17.21 -22.48
C ALA A 204 11.95 -17.04 -22.97
N ASP A 205 12.64 -15.99 -22.52
CA ASP A 205 14.06 -15.74 -22.83
C ASP A 205 14.97 -16.79 -22.18
N LEU A 206 14.58 -17.29 -21.01
CA LEU A 206 15.32 -18.24 -20.21
C LEU A 206 14.95 -19.71 -20.49
N ALA A 207 14.00 -19.98 -21.40
CA ALA A 207 13.46 -21.33 -21.65
C ALA A 207 14.52 -22.39 -22.05
N ALA A 208 15.66 -21.96 -22.59
CA ALA A 208 16.79 -22.85 -22.93
C ALA A 208 17.82 -23.03 -21.81
N VAL A 209 17.67 -22.30 -20.68
CA VAL A 209 18.58 -22.38 -19.52
C VAL A 209 18.19 -23.60 -18.69
N THR A 210 19.16 -24.44 -18.37
CA THR A 210 18.95 -25.55 -17.45
C THR A 210 18.96 -25.00 -16.01
N PRO A 211 17.89 -25.22 -15.23
CA PRO A 211 17.88 -24.82 -13.82
C PRO A 211 19.03 -25.45 -13.03
N ASP A 212 19.57 -24.73 -12.07
CA ASP A 212 20.50 -25.30 -11.12
C ASP A 212 19.81 -26.41 -10.32
N ALA A 213 20.47 -27.57 -10.22
CA ALA A 213 19.83 -28.75 -9.66
C ALA A 213 19.66 -28.68 -8.12
N GLU A 214 20.52 -27.96 -7.42
CA GLU A 214 20.43 -27.77 -5.97
C GLU A 214 19.30 -26.80 -5.62
N VAL A 215 19.26 -25.65 -6.27
CA VAL A 215 18.18 -24.65 -6.09
C VAL A 215 16.83 -25.25 -6.43
N LYS A 216 16.75 -25.98 -7.57
CA LYS A 216 15.50 -26.65 -7.95
C LYS A 216 15.06 -27.72 -6.94
N ALA A 217 15.97 -28.46 -6.35
CA ALA A 217 15.60 -29.46 -5.33
C ALA A 217 15.05 -28.80 -4.05
N ILE A 218 15.55 -27.63 -3.68
CA ILE A 218 15.04 -26.84 -2.56
C ILE A 218 13.64 -26.33 -2.88
N GLU A 219 13.45 -25.75 -4.08
CA GLU A 219 12.14 -25.27 -4.58
C GLU A 219 11.10 -26.41 -4.57
N ASP A 220 11.41 -27.54 -5.21
CA ASP A 220 10.51 -28.70 -5.31
C ASP A 220 10.10 -29.24 -3.93
N ALA A 221 11.01 -29.20 -2.95
CA ALA A 221 10.72 -29.62 -1.58
C ALA A 221 9.71 -28.68 -0.91
N TRP A 222 9.90 -27.37 -1.04
CA TRP A 222 8.97 -26.37 -0.50
C TRP A 222 7.60 -26.41 -1.19
N VAL A 223 7.55 -26.51 -2.52
CA VAL A 223 6.29 -26.65 -3.28
C VAL A 223 5.53 -27.90 -2.81
N THR A 224 6.22 -29.03 -2.64
CA THR A 224 5.59 -30.27 -2.16
C THR A 224 5.02 -30.13 -0.75
N GLU A 225 5.73 -29.43 0.13
CA GLU A 225 5.28 -29.19 1.50
C GLU A 225 4.06 -28.26 1.53
N ILE A 226 4.10 -27.17 0.78
CA ILE A 226 2.99 -26.22 0.65
C ILE A 226 1.74 -26.92 0.07
N ASP A 227 1.89 -27.68 -1.00
CA ASP A 227 0.78 -28.44 -1.59
C ASP A 227 0.18 -29.44 -0.60
N THR A 228 1.01 -30.07 0.23
CA THR A 228 0.58 -31.01 1.25
C THR A 228 -0.21 -30.33 2.37
N GLN A 229 0.20 -29.11 2.76
CA GLN A 229 -0.41 -28.39 3.87
C GLN A 229 -1.62 -27.57 3.41
N LEU A 230 -1.59 -26.96 2.24
CA LEU A 230 -2.55 -25.95 1.78
C LEU A 230 -3.29 -26.30 0.49
N GLY A 231 -2.94 -27.41 -0.17
CA GLY A 231 -3.50 -27.79 -1.47
C GLY A 231 -4.90 -28.40 -1.42
N GLU A 232 -5.49 -28.63 -0.21
CA GLU A 232 -6.84 -29.18 -0.07
C GLU A 232 -7.87 -28.20 -0.67
N VAL A 233 -8.67 -28.69 -1.63
CA VAL A 233 -9.79 -27.93 -2.23
C VAL A 233 -10.93 -27.87 -1.24
N ILE A 234 -11.35 -26.66 -0.88
CA ILE A 234 -12.39 -26.38 0.13
C ILE A 234 -13.66 -25.80 -0.48
N GLY A 235 -13.63 -25.40 -1.73
CA GLY A 235 -14.79 -24.86 -2.43
C GLY A 235 -14.52 -24.58 -3.90
N HIS A 236 -15.47 -23.89 -4.53
CA HIS A 236 -15.43 -23.55 -5.94
C HIS A 236 -16.14 -22.22 -6.20
N ILE A 237 -15.58 -21.39 -7.08
CA ILE A 237 -16.19 -20.15 -7.57
C ILE A 237 -16.23 -20.15 -9.11
N SER A 238 -17.40 -19.87 -9.68
CA SER A 238 -17.56 -19.79 -11.14
C SER A 238 -17.31 -18.37 -11.69
N ALA A 239 -17.44 -17.35 -10.85
CA ALA A 239 -17.04 -16.00 -11.20
C ALA A 239 -15.50 -15.88 -11.17
N THR A 240 -14.96 -14.88 -11.87
CA THR A 240 -13.55 -14.50 -11.70
C THR A 240 -13.47 -13.36 -10.69
N LEU A 241 -12.71 -13.57 -9.63
CA LEU A 241 -12.35 -12.51 -8.66
C LEU A 241 -11.15 -11.77 -9.24
N ASP A 242 -11.37 -10.60 -9.81
CA ASP A 242 -10.33 -9.82 -10.50
C ASP A 242 -9.88 -8.60 -9.68
N ASN A 243 -8.57 -8.35 -9.67
CA ASN A 243 -7.96 -7.16 -9.09
C ASN A 243 -7.29 -6.25 -10.13
N TYR A 244 -7.29 -6.64 -11.39
CA TYR A 244 -6.69 -5.92 -12.50
C TYR A 244 -7.69 -5.78 -13.64
N ASP A 245 -7.56 -4.73 -14.44
CA ASP A 245 -8.29 -4.61 -15.70
C ASP A 245 -7.60 -5.37 -16.85
N ALA A 246 -8.23 -5.31 -18.04
CA ALA A 246 -7.72 -5.98 -19.23
C ALA A 246 -6.37 -5.40 -19.73
N GLU A 247 -6.03 -4.18 -19.33
CA GLU A 247 -4.78 -3.49 -19.63
C GLU A 247 -3.70 -3.78 -18.58
N GLY A 248 -4.02 -4.55 -17.53
CA GLY A 248 -3.09 -4.91 -16.44
C GLY A 248 -2.94 -3.82 -15.39
N VAL A 249 -3.87 -2.88 -15.32
CA VAL A 249 -3.90 -1.84 -14.28
C VAL A 249 -4.53 -2.41 -13.02
N ARG A 250 -3.86 -2.28 -11.88
CA ARG A 250 -4.37 -2.75 -10.60
C ARG A 250 -5.50 -1.86 -10.08
N LEU A 251 -6.67 -2.48 -9.85
CA LEU A 251 -7.91 -1.78 -9.48
C LEU A 251 -8.15 -1.76 -7.98
N VAL A 252 -7.83 -2.84 -7.26
CA VAL A 252 -8.18 -3.03 -5.84
C VAL A 252 -7.61 -1.97 -4.90
N ARG A 253 -6.62 -1.19 -5.35
CA ARG A 253 -6.00 -0.08 -4.61
C ARG A 253 -6.52 1.31 -4.97
N LYS A 254 -7.57 1.39 -5.79
CA LYS A 254 -8.12 2.69 -6.23
C LYS A 254 -9.61 2.71 -6.50
N GLN A 255 -10.25 1.54 -6.52
CA GLN A 255 -11.69 1.39 -6.66
C GLN A 255 -12.18 0.08 -6.04
N GLU A 256 -13.49 -0.09 -5.94
CA GLU A 256 -14.12 -1.35 -5.55
C GLU A 256 -13.79 -2.47 -6.54
N THR A 257 -13.52 -3.66 -6.01
CA THR A 257 -13.39 -4.89 -6.80
C THR A 257 -14.20 -6.02 -6.16
N ASN A 258 -14.61 -6.99 -6.97
CA ASN A 258 -15.32 -8.15 -6.45
C ASN A 258 -14.46 -9.01 -5.51
N THR A 259 -13.13 -9.02 -5.69
CA THR A 259 -12.21 -9.64 -4.71
C THR A 259 -12.20 -8.86 -3.40
N GLY A 260 -12.24 -7.52 -3.48
CA GLY A 260 -12.32 -6.65 -2.31
C GLY A 260 -13.60 -6.87 -1.52
N ASP A 261 -14.74 -6.99 -2.22
CA ASP A 261 -16.02 -7.33 -1.60
C ASP A 261 -15.98 -8.68 -0.91
N PHE A 262 -15.44 -9.71 -1.61
CA PHE A 262 -15.30 -11.06 -1.06
C PHE A 262 -14.45 -11.08 0.22
N ALA A 263 -13.34 -10.35 0.24
CA ALA A 263 -12.45 -10.27 1.38
C ALA A 263 -13.09 -9.53 2.58
N ALA A 264 -13.78 -8.41 2.31
CA ALA A 264 -14.47 -7.66 3.36
C ALA A 264 -15.69 -8.42 3.91
N ASP A 265 -16.44 -9.13 3.05
CA ASP A 265 -17.55 -9.97 3.46
C ASP A 265 -17.10 -11.16 4.31
N ALA A 266 -15.93 -11.72 4.01
CA ALA A 266 -15.36 -12.80 4.83
C ALA A 266 -15.04 -12.35 6.26
N LEU A 267 -14.50 -11.14 6.42
CA LEU A 267 -14.26 -10.53 7.74
C LEU A 267 -15.57 -10.25 8.47
N TYR A 268 -16.56 -9.69 7.79
CA TYR A 268 -17.89 -9.45 8.36
C TYR A 268 -18.52 -10.76 8.83
N TYR A 269 -18.54 -11.77 7.95
CA TYR A 269 -19.09 -13.10 8.24
C TYR A 269 -18.41 -13.76 9.43
N LEU A 270 -17.09 -13.65 9.58
CA LEU A 270 -16.36 -14.27 10.69
C LEU A 270 -16.98 -13.88 12.03
N PHE A 271 -17.13 -12.60 12.30
CA PHE A 271 -17.61 -12.10 13.59
C PHE A 271 -19.12 -12.28 13.75
N ASP A 272 -19.90 -12.08 12.69
CA ASP A 272 -21.35 -12.36 12.70
C ASP A 272 -21.64 -13.84 13.01
N SER A 273 -20.91 -14.76 12.38
CA SER A 273 -21.06 -16.20 12.61
C SER A 273 -20.69 -16.64 14.04
N MET A 274 -19.87 -15.86 14.74
CA MET A 274 -19.54 -16.04 16.15
C MET A 274 -20.62 -15.47 17.08
N GLY A 275 -21.66 -14.83 16.53
CA GLY A 275 -22.73 -14.18 17.28
C GLY A 275 -22.30 -12.85 17.91
N LEU A 276 -21.26 -12.22 17.38
CA LEU A 276 -20.85 -10.90 17.77
C LEU A 276 -21.57 -9.86 16.91
N ASP A 277 -21.88 -8.74 17.52
CA ASP A 277 -22.44 -7.60 16.82
C ASP A 277 -21.32 -6.94 15.99
N VAL A 278 -21.45 -6.97 14.67
CA VAL A 278 -20.52 -6.35 13.71
C VAL A 278 -21.32 -5.43 12.80
N ASP A 279 -20.90 -4.16 12.71
CA ASP A 279 -21.57 -3.15 11.90
C ASP A 279 -20.89 -2.99 10.54
N VAL A 280 -19.57 -2.97 10.55
CA VAL A 280 -18.73 -2.66 9.37
C VAL A 280 -17.52 -3.57 9.36
N ALA A 281 -17.08 -3.98 8.16
CA ALA A 281 -15.78 -4.58 7.97
C ALA A 281 -14.98 -3.80 6.91
N VAL A 282 -13.67 -3.68 7.14
CA VAL A 282 -12.74 -3.02 6.21
C VAL A 282 -11.56 -3.93 5.88
N MET A 283 -11.14 -3.88 4.61
CA MET A 283 -9.95 -4.56 4.11
C MET A 283 -9.13 -3.60 3.26
N ASN A 284 -7.89 -3.36 3.63
CA ASN A 284 -7.01 -2.50 2.83
C ASN A 284 -6.61 -3.18 1.51
N GLY A 285 -6.68 -2.46 0.41
CA GLY A 285 -6.35 -2.97 -0.93
C GLY A 285 -4.92 -3.50 -1.07
N GLY A 286 -4.01 -2.98 -0.24
CA GLY A 286 -2.63 -3.46 -0.14
C GLY A 286 -2.50 -4.88 0.40
N GLY A 287 -3.46 -5.35 1.17
CA GLY A 287 -3.50 -6.71 1.71
C GLY A 287 -4.07 -7.77 0.76
N ILE A 288 -4.60 -7.37 -0.41
CA ILE A 288 -5.13 -8.28 -1.43
C ILE A 288 -4.10 -8.43 -2.55
N ARG A 289 -3.56 -9.64 -2.74
CA ARG A 289 -2.32 -9.85 -3.52
C ARG A 289 -2.48 -10.70 -4.78
N ASN A 290 -3.53 -11.50 -4.93
CA ASN A 290 -3.78 -12.28 -6.15
C ASN A 290 -4.05 -11.37 -7.36
N THR A 291 -3.73 -11.85 -8.54
CA THR A 291 -4.10 -11.18 -9.82
C THR A 291 -5.56 -11.43 -10.12
N SER A 292 -5.95 -12.70 -10.21
CA SER A 292 -7.32 -13.16 -10.37
C SER A 292 -7.49 -14.56 -9.78
N THR A 293 -8.72 -14.92 -9.41
CA THR A 293 -9.04 -16.25 -8.86
C THR A 293 -10.36 -16.74 -9.45
N THR A 294 -10.38 -17.97 -9.95
CA THR A 294 -11.60 -18.64 -10.47
C THR A 294 -11.43 -20.16 -10.36
N GLY A 295 -12.53 -20.90 -10.37
CA GLY A 295 -12.50 -22.36 -10.30
C GLY A 295 -12.42 -22.90 -8.89
N ASP A 296 -11.62 -23.93 -8.67
CA ASP A 296 -11.45 -24.56 -7.36
C ASP A 296 -10.67 -23.65 -6.42
N ILE A 297 -11.14 -23.55 -5.19
CA ILE A 297 -10.52 -22.78 -4.12
C ILE A 297 -9.95 -23.76 -3.09
N SER A 298 -8.65 -23.63 -2.82
CA SER A 298 -7.92 -24.35 -1.76
C SER A 298 -7.51 -23.38 -0.66
N TYR A 299 -6.93 -23.88 0.44
CA TYR A 299 -6.26 -23.03 1.42
C TYR A 299 -5.12 -22.23 0.80
N LEU A 300 -4.38 -22.82 -0.17
CA LEU A 300 -3.33 -22.12 -0.91
C LEU A 300 -3.91 -20.94 -1.69
N THR A 301 -5.04 -21.13 -2.40
CA THR A 301 -5.72 -20.05 -3.11
C THR A 301 -6.10 -18.90 -2.16
N CYS A 302 -6.59 -19.22 -0.96
CA CYS A 302 -6.85 -18.20 0.06
C CYS A 302 -5.58 -17.49 0.52
N LYS A 303 -4.46 -18.23 0.66
CA LYS A 303 -3.15 -17.67 1.02
C LYS A 303 -2.53 -16.81 -0.09
N GLU A 304 -2.85 -17.07 -1.34
CA GLU A 304 -2.46 -16.21 -2.48
C GLU A 304 -3.22 -14.88 -2.47
N ILE A 305 -4.49 -14.87 -2.02
CA ILE A 305 -5.26 -13.62 -1.84
C ILE A 305 -4.71 -12.83 -0.64
N HIS A 306 -4.51 -13.48 0.51
CA HIS A 306 -3.99 -12.89 1.75
C HIS A 306 -2.68 -13.55 2.16
N THR A 307 -1.55 -12.92 1.87
CA THR A 307 -0.21 -13.52 1.98
C THR A 307 0.51 -13.23 3.30
N PHE A 308 0.05 -12.21 4.07
CA PHE A 308 0.85 -11.65 5.17
C PHE A 308 0.72 -12.39 6.49
N GLY A 309 -0.33 -13.17 6.70
CA GLY A 309 -0.60 -13.82 7.98
C GLY A 309 -1.10 -12.84 9.04
N ASN A 310 -1.78 -11.77 8.60
CA ASN A 310 -2.48 -10.87 9.51
C ASN A 310 -3.55 -11.63 10.29
N VAL A 311 -3.95 -11.11 11.43
CA VAL A 311 -4.99 -11.71 12.26
C VAL A 311 -6.20 -10.82 12.37
N ALA A 312 -7.40 -11.42 12.26
CA ALA A 312 -8.65 -10.71 12.37
C ALA A 312 -8.87 -10.16 13.78
N CYS A 313 -9.35 -8.93 13.87
CA CYS A 313 -9.74 -8.28 15.10
C CYS A 313 -11.04 -7.48 14.93
N LEU A 314 -11.74 -7.25 16.04
CA LEU A 314 -12.96 -6.45 16.13
C LEU A 314 -12.73 -5.34 17.14
N GLN A 315 -12.94 -4.09 16.73
CA GLN A 315 -12.77 -2.91 17.59
C GLN A 315 -14.05 -2.07 17.63
N THR A 316 -14.31 -1.44 18.75
CA THR A 316 -15.35 -0.40 18.83
C THR A 316 -14.73 0.95 18.51
N VAL A 317 -15.25 1.59 17.46
CA VAL A 317 -14.80 2.90 16.97
C VAL A 317 -15.98 3.86 16.84
N THR A 318 -15.72 5.15 16.70
CA THR A 318 -16.76 6.16 16.41
C THR A 318 -17.01 6.25 14.91
N GLY A 319 -18.19 6.77 14.51
CA GLY A 319 -18.47 7.07 13.11
C GLY A 319 -17.49 8.10 12.52
N GLN A 320 -16.97 9.04 13.35
CA GLN A 320 -15.93 9.96 12.92
C GLN A 320 -14.63 9.25 12.54
N GLN A 321 -14.19 8.26 13.33
CA GLN A 321 -13.00 7.46 13.01
C GLN A 321 -13.19 6.65 11.72
N ILE A 322 -14.40 6.14 11.47
CA ILE A 322 -14.72 5.47 10.20
C ILE A 322 -14.61 6.46 9.03
N LEU A 323 -15.20 7.64 9.14
CA LEU A 323 -15.14 8.67 8.09
C LEU A 323 -13.70 9.09 7.81
N ASP A 324 -12.90 9.33 8.86
CA ASP A 324 -11.49 9.71 8.74
C ASP A 324 -10.65 8.60 8.08
N ALA A 325 -10.95 7.33 8.37
CA ALA A 325 -10.28 6.19 7.75
C ALA A 325 -10.63 6.07 6.26
N LEU A 326 -11.90 6.23 5.89
CA LEU A 326 -12.32 6.26 4.48
C LEU A 326 -11.68 7.42 3.72
N GLU A 327 -11.57 8.59 4.34
CA GLU A 327 -10.94 9.77 3.77
C GLU A 327 -9.44 9.56 3.53
N LEU A 328 -8.70 9.02 4.54
CA LEU A 328 -7.28 8.66 4.39
C LEU A 328 -7.10 7.62 3.28
N GLY A 329 -7.87 6.54 3.31
CA GLY A 329 -7.79 5.48 2.30
C GLY A 329 -8.09 5.97 0.88
N SER A 330 -8.91 7.02 0.76
CA SER A 330 -9.32 7.61 -0.51
C SER A 330 -8.40 8.73 -1.01
N MET A 331 -7.38 9.14 -0.26
CA MET A 331 -6.57 10.35 -0.55
C MET A 331 -5.97 10.35 -1.96
N GLN A 332 -5.62 9.20 -2.51
CA GLN A 332 -5.05 9.04 -3.83
C GLN A 332 -6.08 8.72 -4.94
N ALA A 333 -7.38 8.57 -4.59
CA ALA A 333 -8.41 8.23 -5.55
C ALA A 333 -8.49 9.26 -6.69
N GLY A 334 -8.50 8.76 -7.93
CA GLY A 334 -8.47 9.58 -9.15
C GLY A 334 -7.08 10.06 -9.58
N VAL A 335 -6.02 9.81 -8.79
CA VAL A 335 -4.63 10.21 -9.09
C VAL A 335 -3.75 8.97 -9.26
N SER A 336 -3.65 8.12 -8.24
CA SER A 336 -2.76 6.97 -8.23
C SER A 336 -3.32 5.83 -7.36
N GLU A 337 -2.56 4.76 -7.20
CA GLU A 337 -2.88 3.65 -6.31
C GLU A 337 -2.57 3.99 -4.85
N SER A 338 -3.32 3.40 -3.91
CA SER A 338 -3.03 3.44 -2.49
C SER A 338 -3.23 2.09 -1.84
N GLY A 339 -2.22 1.56 -1.15
CA GLY A 339 -2.36 0.33 -0.34
C GLY A 339 -3.44 0.46 0.72
N GLY A 340 -3.61 1.65 1.27
CA GLY A 340 -4.62 1.97 2.27
C GLY A 340 -6.04 2.18 1.72
N PHE A 341 -6.29 2.04 0.40
CA PHE A 341 -7.65 2.09 -0.13
C PHE A 341 -8.51 0.99 0.49
N LEU A 342 -9.63 1.37 1.13
CA LEU A 342 -10.44 0.43 1.90
C LEU A 342 -11.56 -0.19 1.06
N GLN A 343 -11.54 -1.50 0.91
CA GLN A 343 -12.68 -2.32 0.49
C GLN A 343 -13.57 -2.56 1.71
N VAL A 344 -14.89 -2.58 1.55
CA VAL A 344 -15.81 -2.52 2.71
C VAL A 344 -16.93 -3.55 2.66
N SER A 345 -17.44 -3.95 3.83
CA SER A 345 -18.70 -4.67 4.00
C SER A 345 -19.55 -4.01 5.09
N GLY A 346 -20.87 -4.09 4.97
CA GLY A 346 -21.79 -3.40 5.87
C GLY A 346 -21.84 -1.87 5.69
N LEU A 347 -21.13 -1.32 4.70
CA LEU A 347 -20.98 0.12 4.48
C LEU A 347 -21.06 0.47 2.99
N LYS A 348 -21.57 1.66 2.67
CA LYS A 348 -21.52 2.29 1.34
C LYS A 348 -21.06 3.73 1.45
N TYR A 349 -20.33 4.21 0.45
CA TYR A 349 -19.88 5.60 0.41
C TYR A 349 -19.55 6.09 -1.01
N THR A 350 -19.46 7.40 -1.15
CA THR A 350 -19.06 8.07 -2.39
C THR A 350 -17.74 8.80 -2.21
N ILE A 351 -16.85 8.70 -3.17
CA ILE A 351 -15.59 9.47 -3.25
C ILE A 351 -15.73 10.49 -4.36
N ASN A 352 -15.68 11.79 -4.04
CA ASN A 352 -15.68 12.86 -5.03
C ASN A 352 -14.25 13.32 -5.32
N THR A 353 -13.68 12.88 -6.44
CA THR A 353 -12.31 13.20 -6.86
C THR A 353 -12.10 14.64 -7.30
N SER A 354 -13.16 15.44 -7.48
CA SER A 354 -13.03 16.87 -7.72
C SER A 354 -12.66 17.66 -6.45
N ILE A 355 -12.85 17.07 -5.26
CA ILE A 355 -12.43 17.63 -3.97
C ILE A 355 -10.99 17.17 -3.70
N PRO A 356 -10.01 18.09 -3.61
CA PRO A 356 -8.64 17.72 -3.26
C PRO A 356 -8.57 17.12 -1.86
N SER A 357 -7.79 16.06 -1.69
CA SER A 357 -7.50 15.57 -0.34
C SER A 357 -6.66 16.60 0.42
N THR A 358 -7.07 16.88 1.65
CA THR A 358 -6.33 17.74 2.60
C THR A 358 -6.20 17.06 3.96
N VAL A 359 -6.15 15.72 3.94
CA VAL A 359 -5.85 14.89 5.12
C VAL A 359 -4.49 15.27 5.68
N GLN A 360 -4.39 15.32 7.00
CA GLN A 360 -3.16 15.68 7.68
C GLN A 360 -2.39 14.43 8.08
N GLN A 361 -1.11 14.39 7.72
CA GLN A 361 -0.17 13.33 8.08
C GLN A 361 1.12 13.96 8.62
N ASP A 362 1.88 13.21 9.39
CA ASP A 362 3.24 13.59 9.78
C ASP A 362 4.26 13.27 8.65
N ASP A 363 5.54 13.54 8.90
CA ASP A 363 6.65 13.30 7.98
C ASP A 363 6.92 11.81 7.68
N LYS A 364 6.21 10.91 8.36
CA LYS A 364 6.28 9.44 8.17
C LYS A 364 5.03 8.89 7.47
N GLY A 365 4.07 9.76 7.12
CA GLY A 365 2.81 9.37 6.50
C GLY A 365 1.74 8.87 7.48
N VAL A 366 1.95 9.05 8.79
CA VAL A 366 0.98 8.69 9.83
C VAL A 366 -0.07 9.79 9.97
N TRP A 367 -1.34 9.41 9.98
CA TRP A 367 -2.45 10.34 10.13
C TRP A 367 -2.37 11.15 11.45
N THR A 368 -2.54 12.46 11.36
CA THR A 368 -2.54 13.38 12.50
C THR A 368 -3.84 14.17 12.64
N GLY A 369 -4.70 14.11 11.63
CA GLY A 369 -6.00 14.79 11.65
C GLY A 369 -6.78 14.60 10.36
N GLY A 370 -8.10 14.79 10.44
CA GLY A 370 -8.99 14.85 9.28
C GLY A 370 -8.62 15.99 8.33
N PRO A 371 -9.32 16.11 7.18
CA PRO A 371 -9.02 17.13 6.19
C PRO A 371 -9.19 18.54 6.75
N THR A 372 -8.30 19.46 6.36
CA THR A 372 -8.43 20.90 6.68
C THR A 372 -9.48 21.60 5.81
N GLY A 373 -9.93 20.97 4.74
CA GLY A 373 -10.98 21.41 3.83
C GLY A 373 -12.23 20.52 3.90
N GLU A 374 -12.91 20.39 2.78
CA GLU A 374 -14.06 19.49 2.65
C GLU A 374 -13.60 18.02 2.59
N TYR A 375 -14.40 17.12 3.16
CA TYR A 375 -14.23 15.68 2.97
C TYR A 375 -14.57 15.33 1.52
N ARG A 376 -13.71 14.55 0.87
CA ARG A 376 -14.02 13.98 -0.45
C ARG A 376 -14.91 12.74 -0.35
N VAL A 377 -14.92 12.10 0.82
CA VAL A 377 -15.81 10.99 1.16
C VAL A 377 -17.15 11.55 1.63
N THR A 378 -18.20 11.19 0.91
CA THR A 378 -19.58 11.68 1.14
C THR A 378 -20.55 10.50 1.12
N ASP A 379 -21.80 10.74 1.51
CA ASP A 379 -22.90 9.77 1.48
C ASP A 379 -22.59 8.45 2.16
N VAL A 380 -21.84 8.50 3.27
CA VAL A 380 -21.48 7.31 4.03
C VAL A 380 -22.71 6.76 4.73
N GLN A 381 -23.01 5.49 4.45
CA GLN A 381 -24.18 4.80 4.99
C GLN A 381 -23.74 3.43 5.56
N VAL A 382 -24.29 3.07 6.71
CA VAL A 382 -24.06 1.79 7.38
C VAL A 382 -25.31 0.92 7.28
N LEU A 383 -25.14 -0.37 7.07
CA LEU A 383 -26.23 -1.33 7.03
C LEU A 383 -26.81 -1.52 8.44
N ASN A 384 -28.09 -1.24 8.59
CA ASN A 384 -28.82 -1.57 9.80
C ASN A 384 -29.23 -3.05 9.73
N ASN A 385 -28.65 -3.90 10.55
CA ASN A 385 -28.84 -5.35 10.53
C ASN A 385 -30.26 -5.77 10.93
N GLU A 386 -31.01 -4.92 11.66
CA GLU A 386 -32.39 -5.23 12.06
C GLU A 386 -33.36 -4.95 10.90
N THR A 387 -33.15 -3.88 10.16
CA THR A 387 -34.06 -3.43 9.09
C THR A 387 -33.64 -3.86 7.69
N GLY A 388 -32.36 -4.20 7.50
CA GLY A 388 -31.75 -4.49 6.21
C GLY A 388 -31.58 -3.23 5.32
N ALA A 389 -31.78 -2.03 5.86
CA ALA A 389 -31.65 -0.78 5.15
C ALA A 389 -30.31 -0.10 5.45
N TYR A 390 -29.77 0.63 4.46
CA TYR A 390 -28.61 1.50 4.69
C TYR A 390 -29.09 2.84 5.29
N GLU A 391 -28.48 3.27 6.37
CA GLU A 391 -28.78 4.48 7.11
C GLU A 391 -27.54 5.39 7.14
N PRO A 392 -27.69 6.74 7.13
CA PRO A 392 -26.55 7.64 7.22
C PRO A 392 -25.66 7.36 8.44
N LEU A 393 -24.33 7.41 8.25
CA LEU A 393 -23.36 7.25 9.34
C LEU A 393 -23.56 8.36 10.38
N ASP A 394 -23.83 8.00 11.64
CA ASP A 394 -23.77 8.95 12.77
C ASP A 394 -22.34 9.06 13.28
N LEU A 395 -21.72 10.23 13.07
CA LEU A 395 -20.33 10.47 13.43
C LEU A 395 -20.03 10.34 14.93
N THR A 396 -21.07 10.46 15.78
CA THR A 396 -20.95 10.40 17.25
C THR A 396 -21.30 9.03 17.83
N ALA A 397 -21.94 8.17 17.05
CA ALA A 397 -22.26 6.82 17.46
C ALA A 397 -21.01 5.92 17.49
N SER A 398 -21.14 4.82 18.23
CA SER A 398 -20.11 3.76 18.25
C SER A 398 -20.53 2.62 17.34
N TYR A 399 -19.57 2.08 16.62
CA TYR A 399 -19.70 0.96 15.68
C TYR A 399 -18.67 -0.10 15.98
N ASN A 400 -19.01 -1.37 15.80
CA ASN A 400 -18.07 -2.47 15.85
C ASN A 400 -17.50 -2.70 14.45
N LEU A 401 -16.22 -2.38 14.31
CA LEU A 401 -15.46 -2.44 13.08
C LEU A 401 -14.58 -3.69 13.05
N ALA A 402 -14.83 -4.57 12.10
CA ALA A 402 -13.98 -5.71 11.79
C ALA A 402 -12.88 -5.35 10.81
N GLY A 403 -11.70 -5.92 11.01
CA GLY A 403 -10.55 -5.75 10.12
C GLY A 403 -9.39 -6.62 10.55
N TYR A 404 -8.22 -6.38 9.98
CA TYR A 404 -6.99 -7.04 10.39
C TYR A 404 -6.14 -6.16 11.30
N ASN A 405 -5.31 -6.83 12.12
CA ASN A 405 -4.37 -6.17 13.03
C ASN A 405 -3.53 -5.08 12.34
N TYR A 406 -3.06 -5.35 11.13
CA TYR A 406 -2.26 -4.38 10.36
C TYR A 406 -2.94 -3.00 10.30
N THR A 407 -4.20 -2.93 9.89
CA THR A 407 -4.93 -1.66 9.74
C THR A 407 -5.44 -1.11 11.08
N LEU A 408 -6.06 -1.97 11.92
CA LEU A 408 -6.83 -1.51 13.06
C LEU A 408 -6.00 -1.36 14.33
N ARG A 409 -5.12 -2.31 14.62
CA ARG A 409 -4.36 -2.36 15.85
C ARG A 409 -2.95 -1.78 15.70
N ASP A 410 -2.28 -2.15 14.59
CA ASP A 410 -0.87 -1.85 14.37
C ASP A 410 -0.69 -0.59 13.52
N LEU A 411 -1.80 0.02 13.08
CA LEU A 411 -1.91 1.31 12.41
C LEU A 411 -1.14 1.40 11.09
N GLY A 412 -0.99 0.27 10.40
CA GLY A 412 -0.41 0.20 9.06
C GLY A 412 -1.15 1.11 8.08
N ASP A 413 -0.52 1.47 6.98
CA ASP A 413 -0.97 2.52 6.05
C ASP A 413 -1.24 3.88 6.72
N GLY A 414 -0.81 4.07 8.00
CA GLY A 414 -0.93 5.31 8.74
C GLY A 414 -2.30 5.54 9.39
N PHE A 415 -3.13 4.51 9.61
CA PHE A 415 -4.49 4.60 10.17
C PHE A 415 -4.52 4.93 11.69
N ALA A 416 -3.77 5.95 12.12
CA ALA A 416 -3.65 6.32 13.53
C ALA A 416 -4.93 6.88 14.17
N MET A 417 -6.00 7.12 13.39
CA MET A 417 -7.32 7.44 13.97
C MET A 417 -7.89 6.29 14.81
N PHE A 418 -7.40 5.05 14.63
CA PHE A 418 -7.82 3.90 15.42
C PHE A 418 -7.00 3.70 16.71
N GLU A 419 -5.97 4.52 16.94
CA GLU A 419 -5.17 4.45 18.16
C GLU A 419 -6.06 4.60 19.40
N GLY A 420 -5.90 3.66 20.36
CA GLY A 420 -6.68 3.64 21.59
C GLY A 420 -8.13 3.16 21.43
N ALA A 421 -8.55 2.70 20.25
CA ALA A 421 -9.85 2.07 20.07
C ALA A 421 -10.00 0.81 20.98
N VAL A 422 -11.22 0.54 21.42
CA VAL A 422 -11.49 -0.57 22.34
C VAL A 422 -11.51 -1.89 21.58
N ASN A 423 -10.58 -2.79 21.88
CA ASN A 423 -10.61 -4.15 21.34
C ASN A 423 -11.78 -4.93 21.95
N VAL A 424 -12.73 -5.33 21.11
CA VAL A 424 -13.80 -6.28 21.48
C VAL A 424 -13.25 -7.70 21.43
N LEU A 425 -12.48 -8.00 20.37
CA LEU A 425 -11.83 -9.29 20.19
C LEU A 425 -10.57 -9.12 19.33
N ASP A 426 -9.49 -9.81 19.70
CA ASP A 426 -8.19 -9.73 19.02
C ASP A 426 -7.60 -11.12 18.78
N TYR A 427 -6.75 -11.27 17.74
CA TYR A 427 -6.07 -12.53 17.39
C TYR A 427 -7.00 -13.71 17.14
N VAL A 428 -8.10 -13.50 16.42
CA VAL A 428 -9.13 -14.51 16.25
C VAL A 428 -8.72 -15.60 15.25
N MET A 429 -8.26 -15.19 14.07
CA MET A 429 -7.98 -16.10 12.96
C MET A 429 -7.03 -15.43 11.96
N GLU A 430 -6.11 -16.20 11.38
CA GLU A 430 -5.24 -15.71 10.30
C GLU A 430 -6.05 -15.38 9.05
N ASP A 431 -5.58 -14.40 8.30
CA ASP A 431 -6.28 -13.79 7.16
C ASP A 431 -6.72 -14.81 6.08
N TYR A 432 -5.85 -15.72 5.66
CA TYR A 432 -6.23 -16.75 4.68
C TYR A 432 -7.27 -17.74 5.23
N MET A 433 -7.23 -18.01 6.54
CA MET A 433 -8.21 -18.88 7.21
C MET A 433 -9.58 -18.20 7.32
N VAL A 434 -9.63 -16.88 7.42
CA VAL A 434 -10.88 -16.10 7.36
C VAL A 434 -11.57 -16.33 6.02
N LEU A 435 -10.82 -16.24 4.90
CA LEU A 435 -11.36 -16.55 3.57
C LEU A 435 -11.80 -18.01 3.46
N ALA A 436 -10.97 -18.95 3.92
CA ALA A 436 -11.29 -20.37 3.87
C ALA A 436 -12.57 -20.70 4.68
N ASN A 437 -12.72 -20.13 5.87
CA ASN A 437 -13.93 -20.24 6.67
C ASN A 437 -15.16 -19.73 5.94
N TYR A 438 -15.03 -18.58 5.27
CA TYR A 438 -16.11 -18.00 4.49
C TYR A 438 -16.49 -18.86 3.28
N VAL A 439 -15.52 -19.37 2.51
CA VAL A 439 -15.77 -20.33 1.42
C VAL A 439 -16.54 -21.56 1.90
N GLN A 440 -16.13 -22.13 3.03
CA GLN A 440 -16.77 -23.30 3.61
C GLN A 440 -18.18 -23.03 4.17
N SER A 441 -18.56 -21.78 4.37
CA SER A 441 -19.92 -21.40 4.80
C SER A 441 -20.96 -21.50 3.70
N PHE A 442 -20.55 -21.47 2.44
CA PHE A 442 -21.45 -21.64 1.32
C PHE A 442 -21.91 -23.10 1.16
N GLU A 443 -23.12 -23.30 0.67
CA GLU A 443 -23.66 -24.64 0.46
C GLU A 443 -22.75 -25.45 -0.50
N ASN A 444 -22.22 -26.56 0.01
CA ASN A 444 -21.25 -27.42 -0.67
C ASN A 444 -19.95 -26.67 -1.11
N GLY A 445 -19.60 -25.57 -0.46
CA GLY A 445 -18.45 -24.74 -0.80
C GLY A 445 -18.59 -23.99 -2.14
N VAL A 446 -19.80 -23.85 -2.67
CA VAL A 446 -20.04 -23.16 -3.94
C VAL A 446 -20.26 -21.67 -3.70
N VAL A 447 -19.21 -20.87 -3.90
CA VAL A 447 -19.24 -19.42 -3.71
C VAL A 447 -20.06 -18.75 -4.84
N THR A 448 -21.00 -17.89 -4.45
CA THR A 448 -21.90 -17.18 -5.36
C THR A 448 -21.96 -15.69 -5.01
N GLY A 449 -22.38 -14.84 -5.94
CA GLY A 449 -22.66 -13.41 -5.69
C GLY A 449 -21.57 -12.45 -6.11
N TYR A 450 -20.40 -12.91 -6.58
CA TYR A 450 -19.23 -12.09 -6.87
C TYR A 450 -18.90 -11.98 -8.37
N ALA A 451 -19.91 -12.02 -9.23
CA ALA A 451 -19.71 -11.86 -10.68
C ALA A 451 -19.27 -10.42 -11.05
N GLU A 452 -19.72 -9.45 -10.27
CA GLU A 452 -19.44 -8.02 -10.41
C GLU A 452 -19.25 -7.42 -9.01
N PRO A 453 -18.59 -6.26 -8.86
CA PRO A 453 -18.55 -5.51 -7.60
C PRO A 453 -19.95 -5.17 -7.09
N ALA A 454 -20.13 -5.12 -5.79
CA ALA A 454 -21.43 -4.96 -5.13
C ALA A 454 -22.00 -3.52 -5.22
N GLY A 455 -21.22 -2.55 -5.68
CA GLY A 455 -21.62 -1.14 -5.77
C GLY A 455 -21.65 -0.45 -4.42
N ARG A 456 -20.70 -0.78 -3.57
CA ARG A 456 -20.53 -0.18 -2.23
C ARG A 456 -19.74 1.12 -2.27
N ILE A 457 -18.85 1.25 -3.25
CA ILE A 457 -17.94 2.39 -3.41
C ILE A 457 -18.22 3.07 -4.74
N THR A 458 -18.75 4.28 -4.69
CA THR A 458 -19.02 5.10 -5.88
C THR A 458 -17.93 6.16 -6.02
N ILE A 459 -17.31 6.26 -7.19
CA ILE A 459 -16.33 7.32 -7.49
C ILE A 459 -16.92 8.28 -8.49
N VAL A 460 -16.98 9.56 -8.11
CA VAL A 460 -17.46 10.64 -8.97
C VAL A 460 -16.40 11.72 -9.14
N ASN A 461 -16.52 12.52 -10.19
CA ASN A 461 -15.70 13.69 -10.43
C ASN A 461 -16.66 14.87 -10.75
N GLU A 462 -17.46 15.23 -9.77
CA GLU A 462 -18.43 16.29 -9.90
C GLU A 462 -17.92 17.51 -9.11
N PRO A 463 -17.88 18.71 -9.71
CA PRO A 463 -17.56 19.91 -8.95
C PRO A 463 -18.51 19.98 -7.76
N ALA A 464 -17.97 20.32 -6.57
CA ALA A 464 -18.81 20.55 -5.39
C ALA A 464 -20.04 21.35 -5.82
N THR A 465 -21.22 20.80 -5.58
CA THR A 465 -22.46 21.56 -5.81
C THR A 465 -22.31 22.80 -4.94
N GLN A 466 -22.08 23.96 -5.58
CA GLN A 466 -22.22 25.21 -4.83
C GLN A 466 -23.60 25.16 -4.22
N GLU A 467 -23.67 25.15 -2.89
CA GLU A 467 -24.97 25.45 -2.27
C GLU A 467 -25.51 26.71 -2.99
N PRO A 468 -26.73 26.63 -3.49
CA PRO A 468 -27.30 27.75 -4.23
C PRO A 468 -27.14 29.01 -3.37
N GLU A 469 -26.42 30.01 -3.88
CA GLU A 469 -26.21 31.24 -3.13
C GLU A 469 -27.58 31.75 -2.69
N ALA A 470 -27.73 31.93 -1.39
CA ALA A 470 -28.95 32.57 -0.84
C ALA A 470 -29.20 33.88 -1.60
N PRO A 471 -30.44 34.20 -1.97
CA PRO A 471 -30.74 35.43 -2.64
C PRO A 471 -30.11 36.61 -1.88
N ALA A 472 -29.48 37.54 -2.57
CA ALA A 472 -28.68 38.61 -1.96
C ALA A 472 -29.46 39.31 -0.84
N GLY A 473 -28.96 39.22 0.38
CA GLY A 473 -29.56 39.80 1.59
C GLY A 473 -30.27 38.81 2.54
N TYR A 474 -30.36 37.52 2.19
CA TYR A 474 -30.98 36.50 3.03
C TYR A 474 -30.03 35.34 3.24
N THR A 475 -29.76 34.96 4.49
CA THR A 475 -28.87 33.87 4.86
C THR A 475 -29.61 32.57 5.21
N ASP A 476 -30.96 32.63 5.24
CA ASP A 476 -31.85 31.56 5.67
C ASP A 476 -32.78 31.06 4.55
N VAL A 477 -32.55 31.50 3.30
CA VAL A 477 -33.34 31.13 2.12
C VAL A 477 -32.45 30.36 1.13
N THR A 478 -32.75 29.09 0.92
CA THR A 478 -32.05 28.20 -0.02
C THR A 478 -33.00 27.68 -1.08
N GLU A 479 -32.52 27.18 -2.21
CA GLU A 479 -33.34 26.57 -3.27
C GLU A 479 -34.26 25.43 -2.77
N ALA A 480 -33.89 24.78 -1.68
CA ALA A 480 -34.73 23.75 -1.04
C ALA A 480 -35.99 24.32 -0.39
N ASN A 481 -36.03 25.61 -0.16
CA ASN A 481 -37.23 26.28 0.39
C ASN A 481 -38.31 26.49 -0.69
N TRP A 482 -39.52 26.05 -0.44
CA TRP A 482 -40.64 26.18 -1.39
C TRP A 482 -40.93 27.62 -1.81
N TYR A 483 -40.44 28.60 -1.07
CA TYR A 483 -40.60 30.04 -1.32
C TYR A 483 -39.36 30.70 -1.96
N TYR A 484 -38.32 29.94 -2.30
CA TYR A 484 -37.05 30.43 -2.85
C TYR A 484 -37.24 31.29 -4.10
N GLU A 485 -37.97 30.80 -5.11
CA GLU A 485 -38.22 31.52 -6.36
C GLU A 485 -38.98 32.85 -6.10
N ALA A 486 -39.90 32.84 -5.13
CA ALA A 486 -40.66 34.06 -4.79
C ALA A 486 -39.76 35.11 -4.09
N VAL A 487 -38.85 34.67 -3.19
CA VAL A 487 -37.89 35.55 -2.52
C VAL A 487 -36.86 36.07 -3.53
N THR A 488 -36.34 35.23 -4.38
CA THR A 488 -35.41 35.63 -5.46
C THR A 488 -36.05 36.67 -6.37
N TYR A 489 -37.27 36.42 -6.84
CA TYR A 489 -38.00 37.35 -7.70
C TYR A 489 -38.20 38.73 -7.06
N VAL A 490 -38.66 38.79 -5.79
CA VAL A 490 -38.92 40.08 -5.13
C VAL A 490 -37.63 40.83 -4.78
N THR A 491 -36.52 40.10 -4.55
CA THR A 491 -35.22 40.71 -4.29
C THR A 491 -34.59 41.29 -5.56
N GLU A 492 -34.56 40.51 -6.65
CA GLU A 492 -34.01 40.94 -7.95
C GLU A 492 -34.78 42.16 -8.52
N ASN A 493 -36.09 42.17 -8.32
CA ASN A 493 -36.93 43.27 -8.78
C ASN A 493 -37.01 44.42 -7.76
N LYS A 494 -36.24 44.40 -6.67
CA LYS A 494 -36.17 45.42 -5.62
C LYS A 494 -37.54 45.73 -4.99
N LEU A 495 -38.38 44.70 -4.93
CA LEU A 495 -39.73 44.82 -4.29
C LEU A 495 -39.64 44.58 -2.79
N MET A 496 -38.60 43.92 -2.31
CA MET A 496 -38.23 43.77 -0.91
C MET A 496 -36.72 44.00 -0.74
N ALA A 497 -36.33 44.57 0.40
CA ALA A 497 -34.94 44.63 0.87
C ALA A 497 -34.82 43.80 2.13
N GLY A 498 -33.74 42.95 2.18
CA GLY A 498 -33.42 42.13 3.35
C GLY A 498 -32.91 42.96 4.51
#